data_b64b4b45529359cc03002a87c069c761
#
_entry.id   b64b4b45529359cc03002a87c069c761
#
_cell.length_a   1.000
_cell.length_b   1.000
_cell.length_c   1.000
_cell.angle_alpha   90.00
_cell.angle_beta   90.00
_cell.angle_gamma   90.00
#
_symmetry.space_group_name_H-M   'P 1'
#
loop_
_entity.id
_entity.type
_entity.pdbx_description
1 polymer ?
#
loop_
_entity_poly.entity_id
_entity_poly.type
_entity_poly.pdbx_seq_one_letter_code
_entity_poly.pdbx_strand_id
1 'polypeptide(L)'
;MPSYSEHKPWGLGGGGVASRDLAVGVISLSQTVVGILGNFLFLYQNVTIHLRGHRLKPLDFILRHLIFANILVLLSKGLPQMVAAFGLRHFLSDPGCKLIFYVHRVAAGVSFSTTCLLSVFQAIMISPRNSTWTSLKGKAPKYTSFILYLCWVLHFLVNTFVFTYVSGKWSSMNTTKQKDVGYCSITRLDTITSTLLAAFLSPPSTLSFGFMTLASGYMVFTLYRHHQQVRHIPRTNRSAGSPPGTRAAQRILALVSTFLSFYMLCTIFVTYMLVFNHPSWWLINISSLTRSCFPTVSPFLLMSPDTYVSRLCSACCRRNNPVPNWVRKL
;
A
#
# COMPACT_ATOMS: atom_id res chain seq x y z
N MET A 1 4.42 26.11 -47.56
CA MET A 1 5.21 24.88 -47.86
C MET A 1 5.22 24.05 -46.58
N PRO A 2 4.70 22.84 -46.59
CA PRO A 2 4.53 22.03 -45.40
C PRO A 2 5.81 21.24 -45.14
N SER A 3 6.35 21.32 -43.94
CA SER A 3 7.43 20.45 -43.52
C SER A 3 6.86 19.10 -43.05
N TYR A 4 7.22 18.14 -43.81
CA TYR A 4 7.03 16.71 -43.68
C TYR A 4 7.60 16.22 -42.34
N SER A 5 6.76 15.74 -41.45
CA SER A 5 7.21 14.99 -40.25
C SER A 5 7.55 13.56 -40.69
N GLU A 6 8.81 13.30 -40.69
CA GLU A 6 9.48 12.05 -41.05
C GLU A 6 9.04 10.93 -40.10
N HIS A 7 8.24 10.01 -40.60
CA HIS A 7 8.08 8.67 -40.06
C HIS A 7 9.42 7.96 -40.13
N LYS A 8 10.17 7.88 -39.04
CA LYS A 8 11.33 6.99 -38.97
C LYS A 8 10.88 5.54 -39.07
N PRO A 9 11.32 4.81 -40.09
CA PRO A 9 11.08 3.37 -40.17
C PRO A 9 11.94 2.65 -39.12
N TRP A 10 11.45 1.52 -38.67
CA TRP A 10 12.08 0.58 -37.75
C TRP A 10 13.40 0.07 -38.28
N GLY A 11 14.51 0.74 -37.95
CA GLY A 11 15.87 0.43 -38.39
C GLY A 11 16.85 0.37 -37.20
N LEU A 12 17.31 -0.84 -36.85
CA LEU A 12 18.59 -1.24 -36.24
C LEU A 12 19.16 -0.52 -34.99
N GLY A 13 18.46 0.42 -34.38
CA GLY A 13 18.80 0.95 -33.04
C GLY A 13 17.87 0.48 -31.94
N GLY A 14 16.88 -0.36 -32.24
CA GLY A 14 15.74 -0.70 -31.37
C GLY A 14 16.04 -1.71 -30.25
N GLY A 15 17.12 -2.47 -30.30
CA GLY A 15 17.41 -3.53 -29.34
C GLY A 15 17.59 -3.04 -27.90
N GLY A 16 18.20 -1.90 -27.69
CA GLY A 16 18.45 -1.36 -26.36
C GLY A 16 17.23 -0.73 -25.68
N VAL A 17 16.34 -0.11 -26.45
CA VAL A 17 15.09 0.50 -25.92
C VAL A 17 14.07 -0.61 -25.60
N ALA A 18 13.91 -1.57 -26.52
CA ALA A 18 13.03 -2.73 -26.28
C ALA A 18 13.47 -3.56 -25.08
N SER A 19 14.77 -3.76 -24.88
CA SER A 19 15.34 -4.47 -23.74
C SER A 19 15.07 -3.75 -22.39
N ARG A 20 15.15 -2.41 -22.37
CA ARG A 20 14.87 -1.61 -21.16
C ARG A 20 13.39 -1.63 -20.79
N ASP A 21 12.48 -1.49 -21.76
CA ASP A 21 11.03 -1.55 -21.54
C ASP A 21 10.64 -2.95 -21.07
N LEU A 22 11.23 -3.99 -21.64
CA LEU A 22 11.02 -5.37 -21.21
C LEU A 22 11.49 -5.61 -19.77
N ALA A 23 12.65 -5.08 -19.38
CA ALA A 23 13.15 -5.20 -18.00
C ALA A 23 12.18 -4.55 -16.99
N VAL A 24 11.68 -3.34 -17.27
CA VAL A 24 10.67 -2.67 -16.44
C VAL A 24 9.37 -3.50 -16.39
N GLY A 25 8.97 -4.08 -17.51
CA GLY A 25 7.80 -4.96 -17.59
C GLY A 25 7.93 -6.20 -16.71
N VAL A 26 9.07 -6.89 -16.77
CA VAL A 26 9.36 -8.08 -15.95
C VAL A 26 9.39 -7.73 -14.45
N ILE A 27 10.01 -6.62 -14.06
CA ILE A 27 10.04 -6.15 -12.67
C ILE A 27 8.61 -5.81 -12.20
N SER A 28 7.84 -5.08 -13.01
CA SER A 28 6.44 -4.75 -12.67
C SER A 28 5.57 -6.01 -12.56
N LEU A 29 5.76 -6.99 -13.44
CA LEU A 29 5.07 -8.27 -13.39
C LEU A 29 5.38 -9.01 -12.09
N SER A 30 6.67 -9.16 -11.77
CA SER A 30 7.10 -9.85 -10.56
C SER A 30 6.58 -9.17 -9.28
N GLN A 31 6.66 -7.85 -9.19
CA GLN A 31 6.08 -7.09 -8.08
C GLN A 31 4.57 -7.29 -7.97
N THR A 32 3.85 -7.26 -9.09
CA THR A 32 2.39 -7.43 -9.11
C THR A 32 2.00 -8.83 -8.68
N VAL A 33 2.61 -9.87 -9.25
CA VAL A 33 2.31 -11.26 -8.93
C VAL A 33 2.65 -11.58 -7.47
N VAL A 34 3.88 -11.27 -7.03
CA VAL A 34 4.33 -11.50 -5.65
C VAL A 34 3.47 -10.72 -4.66
N GLY A 35 3.17 -9.46 -4.97
CA GLY A 35 2.33 -8.62 -4.13
C GLY A 35 0.90 -9.15 -4.02
N ILE A 36 0.27 -9.51 -5.12
CA ILE A 36 -1.10 -10.07 -5.12
C ILE A 36 -1.12 -11.38 -4.33
N LEU A 37 -0.22 -12.31 -4.60
CA LEU A 37 -0.14 -13.59 -3.90
C LEU A 37 0.09 -13.39 -2.39
N GLY A 38 1.01 -12.51 -2.00
CA GLY A 38 1.27 -12.21 -0.59
C GLY A 38 0.05 -11.63 0.13
N ASN A 39 -0.64 -10.67 -0.50
CA ASN A 39 -1.84 -10.06 0.05
C ASN A 39 -3.00 -11.08 0.17
N PHE A 40 -3.22 -11.93 -0.84
CA PHE A 40 -4.23 -13.00 -0.77
C PHE A 40 -3.91 -14.04 0.31
N LEU A 41 -2.65 -14.45 0.44
CA LEU A 41 -2.23 -15.39 1.49
C LEU A 41 -2.49 -14.80 2.89
N PHE A 42 -2.17 -13.53 3.11
CA PHE A 42 -2.47 -12.85 4.36
C PHE A 42 -3.98 -12.78 4.63
N LEU A 43 -4.78 -12.42 3.62
CA LEU A 43 -6.23 -12.35 3.73
C LEU A 43 -6.83 -13.72 4.05
N TYR A 44 -6.39 -14.76 3.35
CA TYR A 44 -6.79 -16.16 3.58
C TYR A 44 -6.50 -16.59 5.02
N GLN A 45 -5.30 -16.30 5.55
CA GLN A 45 -4.96 -16.60 6.94
C GLN A 45 -5.90 -15.90 7.92
N ASN A 46 -6.16 -14.60 7.70
CA ASN A 46 -7.06 -13.81 8.57
C ASN A 46 -8.50 -14.34 8.56
N VAL A 47 -9.01 -14.71 7.39
CA VAL A 47 -10.36 -15.29 7.25
C VAL A 47 -10.42 -16.66 7.91
N THR A 48 -9.44 -17.52 7.69
CA THR A 48 -9.39 -18.87 8.29
C THR A 48 -9.34 -18.83 9.82
N ILE A 49 -8.63 -17.88 10.41
CA ILE A 49 -8.59 -17.68 11.87
C ILE A 49 -9.99 -17.30 12.38
N HIS A 50 -10.68 -16.42 11.66
CA HIS A 50 -12.03 -16.00 12.03
C HIS A 50 -13.04 -17.16 11.94
N LEU A 51 -13.00 -17.94 10.85
CA LEU A 51 -13.90 -19.09 10.66
C LEU A 51 -13.70 -20.18 11.72
N ARG A 52 -12.51 -20.25 12.35
CA ARG A 52 -12.23 -21.14 13.50
C ARG A 52 -12.75 -20.61 14.84
N GLY A 53 -13.61 -19.59 14.86
CA GLY A 53 -14.28 -19.07 16.03
C GLY A 53 -13.49 -18.06 16.85
N HIS A 54 -12.34 -17.59 16.37
CA HIS A 54 -11.61 -16.50 17.03
C HIS A 54 -12.32 -15.17 16.78
N ARG A 55 -12.61 -14.43 17.85
CA ARG A 55 -13.17 -13.07 17.73
C ARG A 55 -12.23 -12.16 16.95
N LEU A 56 -12.79 -11.44 15.98
CA LEU A 56 -12.07 -10.40 15.23
C LEU A 56 -11.60 -9.30 16.18
N LYS A 57 -10.30 -9.08 16.18
CA LYS A 57 -9.72 -7.90 16.84
C LYS A 57 -9.88 -6.69 15.93
N PRO A 58 -10.08 -5.48 16.47
CA PRO A 58 -10.15 -4.25 15.67
C PRO A 58 -8.93 -4.06 14.76
N LEU A 59 -7.76 -4.51 15.20
CA LEU A 59 -6.53 -4.53 14.42
C LEU A 59 -6.67 -5.36 13.14
N ASP A 60 -7.25 -6.57 13.23
CA ASP A 60 -7.45 -7.46 12.07
C ASP A 60 -8.39 -6.83 11.05
N PHE A 61 -9.37 -6.05 11.53
CA PHE A 61 -10.28 -5.31 10.66
C PHE A 61 -9.56 -4.20 9.88
N ILE A 62 -8.71 -3.40 10.53
CA ILE A 62 -7.86 -2.39 9.87
C ILE A 62 -6.97 -3.06 8.82
N LEU A 63 -6.30 -4.15 9.18
CA LEU A 63 -5.40 -4.87 8.29
C LEU A 63 -6.12 -5.42 7.04
N ARG A 64 -7.35 -5.91 7.17
CA ARG A 64 -8.15 -6.37 6.01
C ARG A 64 -8.41 -5.25 5.01
N HIS A 65 -8.77 -4.05 5.48
CA HIS A 65 -8.99 -2.89 4.61
C HIS A 65 -7.69 -2.45 3.93
N LEU A 66 -6.56 -2.48 4.66
CA LEU A 66 -5.24 -2.18 4.09
C LEU A 66 -4.88 -3.17 2.98
N ILE A 67 -5.01 -4.46 3.23
CA ILE A 67 -4.69 -5.52 2.27
C ILE A 67 -5.59 -5.43 1.03
N PHE A 68 -6.89 -5.19 1.22
CA PHE A 68 -7.82 -5.00 0.11
C PHE A 68 -7.44 -3.77 -0.75
N ALA A 69 -7.11 -2.65 -0.12
CA ALA A 69 -6.65 -1.46 -0.83
C ALA A 69 -5.33 -1.74 -1.59
N ASN A 70 -4.39 -2.46 -0.99
CA ASN A 70 -3.13 -2.83 -1.64
C ASN A 70 -3.33 -3.73 -2.87
N ILE A 71 -4.25 -4.69 -2.82
CA ILE A 71 -4.63 -5.51 -3.98
C ILE A 71 -5.16 -4.62 -5.10
N LEU A 72 -6.06 -3.68 -4.78
CA LEU A 72 -6.61 -2.75 -5.77
C LEU A 72 -5.52 -1.86 -6.39
N VAL A 73 -4.54 -1.38 -5.61
CA VAL A 73 -3.39 -0.61 -6.12
C VAL A 73 -2.58 -1.44 -7.10
N LEU A 74 -2.26 -2.69 -6.75
CA LEU A 74 -1.47 -3.58 -7.59
C LEU A 74 -2.22 -3.94 -8.89
N LEU A 75 -3.50 -4.24 -8.83
CA LEU A 75 -4.32 -4.54 -10.00
C LEU A 75 -4.49 -3.34 -10.90
N SER A 76 -4.84 -2.18 -10.35
CA SER A 76 -5.16 -0.98 -11.14
C SER A 76 -3.95 -0.33 -11.79
N LYS A 77 -2.73 -0.56 -11.27
CA LYS A 77 -1.50 0.00 -11.81
C LYS A 77 -0.59 -1.06 -12.42
N GLY A 78 -0.37 -2.16 -11.71
CA GLY A 78 0.57 -3.20 -12.12
C GLY A 78 0.17 -3.87 -13.42
N LEU A 79 -1.11 -4.25 -13.56
CA LEU A 79 -1.59 -4.90 -14.78
C LEU A 79 -1.49 -4.00 -16.03
N PRO A 80 -2.01 -2.74 -16.04
CA PRO A 80 -1.87 -1.88 -17.21
C PRO A 80 -0.42 -1.57 -17.58
N GLN A 81 0.44 -1.35 -16.59
CA GLN A 81 1.85 -1.09 -16.81
C GLN A 81 2.56 -2.29 -17.43
N MET A 82 2.26 -3.50 -16.96
CA MET A 82 2.77 -4.75 -17.50
C MET A 82 2.35 -4.93 -18.97
N VAL A 83 1.04 -4.81 -19.26
CA VAL A 83 0.50 -5.00 -20.60
C VAL A 83 1.10 -3.98 -21.58
N ALA A 84 1.28 -2.72 -21.16
CA ALA A 84 1.91 -1.69 -21.95
C ALA A 84 3.40 -1.98 -22.23
N ALA A 85 4.14 -2.55 -21.26
CA ALA A 85 5.54 -2.90 -21.40
C ALA A 85 5.74 -4.08 -22.38
N PHE A 86 4.77 -4.99 -22.48
CA PHE A 86 4.76 -6.07 -23.49
C PHE A 86 4.29 -5.61 -24.88
N GLY A 87 4.12 -4.30 -25.11
CA GLY A 87 3.86 -3.71 -26.41
C GLY A 87 2.38 -3.43 -26.74
N LEU A 88 1.46 -3.83 -25.88
CA LEU A 88 0.03 -3.54 -26.03
C LEU A 88 -0.30 -2.15 -25.46
N ARG A 89 0.07 -1.07 -26.19
CA ARG A 89 -0.02 0.30 -25.68
C ARG A 89 -1.42 0.94 -25.71
N HIS A 90 -2.38 0.41 -26.43
CA HIS A 90 -3.69 1.05 -26.67
C HIS A 90 -4.88 0.12 -26.40
N PHE A 91 -4.76 -0.74 -25.40
CA PHE A 91 -5.79 -1.73 -25.11
C PHE A 91 -6.97 -1.19 -24.28
N LEU A 92 -6.83 0.00 -23.67
CA LEU A 92 -7.86 0.58 -22.82
C LEU A 92 -8.69 1.63 -23.58
N SER A 93 -10.01 1.50 -23.50
CA SER A 93 -10.97 2.51 -23.91
C SER A 93 -10.99 3.71 -22.96
N ASP A 94 -11.62 4.81 -23.36
CA ASP A 94 -11.75 6.01 -22.51
C ASP A 94 -12.35 5.72 -21.13
N PRO A 95 -13.51 5.02 -21.00
CA PRO A 95 -14.06 4.68 -19.70
C PRO A 95 -13.14 3.72 -18.92
N GLY A 96 -12.42 2.82 -19.58
CA GLY A 96 -11.47 1.93 -18.95
C GLY A 96 -10.29 2.69 -18.33
N CYS A 97 -9.74 3.66 -19.04
CA CYS A 97 -8.69 4.56 -18.52
C CYS A 97 -9.18 5.32 -17.29
N LYS A 98 -10.33 5.96 -17.36
CA LYS A 98 -10.93 6.70 -16.25
C LYS A 98 -11.13 5.82 -15.03
N LEU A 99 -11.72 4.64 -15.22
CA LEU A 99 -11.98 3.69 -14.13
C LEU A 99 -10.69 3.21 -13.47
N ILE A 100 -9.67 2.81 -14.22
CA ILE A 100 -8.41 2.32 -13.68
C ILE A 100 -7.68 3.40 -12.88
N PHE A 101 -7.59 4.62 -13.40
CA PHE A 101 -6.98 5.73 -12.68
C PHE A 101 -7.76 6.11 -11.43
N TYR A 102 -9.08 6.11 -11.50
CA TYR A 102 -9.95 6.38 -10.36
C TYR A 102 -9.75 5.34 -9.25
N VAL A 103 -9.86 4.05 -9.59
CA VAL A 103 -9.66 2.95 -8.63
C VAL A 103 -8.26 3.01 -8.02
N HIS A 104 -7.22 3.28 -8.82
CA HIS A 104 -5.86 3.42 -8.34
C HIS A 104 -5.74 4.53 -7.30
N ARG A 105 -6.27 5.72 -7.58
CA ARG A 105 -6.18 6.87 -6.68
C ARG A 105 -6.96 6.66 -5.38
N VAL A 106 -8.18 6.13 -5.48
CA VAL A 106 -8.99 5.78 -4.30
C VAL A 106 -8.27 4.75 -3.43
N ALA A 107 -7.81 3.67 -4.03
CA ALA A 107 -7.13 2.59 -3.32
C ALA A 107 -5.82 3.05 -2.66
N ALA A 108 -5.02 3.85 -3.36
CA ALA A 108 -3.78 4.41 -2.81
C ALA A 108 -4.06 5.36 -1.63
N GLY A 109 -5.11 6.19 -1.74
CA GLY A 109 -5.55 7.07 -0.67
C GLY A 109 -6.04 6.30 0.55
N VAL A 110 -6.85 5.27 0.36
CA VAL A 110 -7.33 4.40 1.44
C VAL A 110 -6.18 3.64 2.09
N SER A 111 -5.24 3.09 1.31
CA SER A 111 -4.05 2.42 1.84
C SER A 111 -3.23 3.37 2.74
N PHE A 112 -3.06 4.63 2.31
CA PHE A 112 -2.40 5.67 3.09
C PHE A 112 -3.13 5.97 4.41
N SER A 113 -4.43 6.30 4.34
CA SER A 113 -5.24 6.63 5.51
C SER A 113 -5.36 5.45 6.48
N THR A 114 -5.48 4.21 5.97
CA THR A 114 -5.55 3.00 6.77
C THR A 114 -4.22 2.72 7.49
N THR A 115 -3.08 2.98 6.83
CA THR A 115 -1.75 2.86 7.46
C THR A 115 -1.57 3.91 8.57
N CYS A 116 -2.06 5.14 8.37
CA CYS A 116 -2.10 6.18 9.39
C CYS A 116 -2.95 5.74 10.59
N LEU A 117 -4.17 5.28 10.34
CA LEU A 117 -5.07 4.77 11.39
C LEU A 117 -4.45 3.61 12.17
N LEU A 118 -3.78 2.68 11.46
CA LEU A 118 -3.06 1.56 12.06
C LEU A 118 -1.96 2.03 13.02
N SER A 119 -1.18 3.04 12.62
CA SER A 119 -0.11 3.62 13.45
C SER A 119 -0.68 4.24 14.73
N VAL A 120 -1.71 5.08 14.58
CA VAL A 120 -2.35 5.77 15.71
C VAL A 120 -3.03 4.77 16.64
N PHE A 121 -3.77 3.80 16.08
CA PHE A 121 -4.42 2.74 16.86
C PHE A 121 -3.41 1.96 17.69
N GLN A 122 -2.29 1.57 17.09
CA GLN A 122 -1.25 0.81 17.79
C GLN A 122 -0.54 1.66 18.86
N ALA A 123 -0.27 2.94 18.61
CA ALA A 123 0.28 3.85 19.59
C ALA A 123 -0.63 3.99 20.82
N ILE A 124 -1.94 4.10 20.62
CA ILE A 124 -2.94 4.11 21.68
C ILE A 124 -2.91 2.80 22.48
N MET A 125 -2.89 1.66 21.79
CA MET A 125 -2.97 0.34 22.44
C MET A 125 -1.73 -0.02 23.26
N ILE A 126 -0.52 0.41 22.84
CA ILE A 126 0.72 0.15 23.56
C ILE A 126 0.98 1.11 24.73
N SER A 127 0.26 2.24 24.77
CA SER A 127 0.40 3.25 25.83
C SER A 127 0.22 2.64 27.23
N PRO A 128 0.94 3.11 28.27
CA PRO A 128 0.76 2.67 29.66
C PRO A 128 -0.66 2.94 30.18
N ARG A 129 -1.11 2.13 31.16
CA ARG A 129 -2.47 2.25 31.76
C ARG A 129 -2.69 3.59 32.48
N ASN A 130 -1.65 4.22 33.01
CA ASN A 130 -1.75 5.49 33.75
C ASN A 130 -1.58 6.73 32.86
N SER A 131 -1.75 6.59 31.54
CA SER A 131 -1.65 7.72 30.61
C SER A 131 -3.03 8.32 30.30
N THR A 132 -3.04 9.57 29.84
CA THR A 132 -4.22 10.26 29.31
C THR A 132 -4.93 9.47 28.19
N TRP A 133 -4.23 8.51 27.58
CA TRP A 133 -4.73 7.63 26.52
C TRP A 133 -5.63 6.49 27.01
N THR A 134 -5.76 6.29 28.33
CA THR A 134 -6.55 5.18 28.90
C THR A 134 -8.03 5.26 28.48
N SER A 135 -8.61 6.46 28.46
CA SER A 135 -9.98 6.70 28.00
C SER A 135 -10.15 6.34 26.52
N LEU A 136 -9.14 6.63 25.70
CA LEU A 136 -9.14 6.33 24.26
C LEU A 136 -9.00 4.83 23.96
N LYS A 137 -8.31 4.05 24.80
CA LYS A 137 -8.19 2.59 24.63
C LYS A 137 -9.53 1.88 24.59
N GLY A 138 -10.48 2.30 25.44
CA GLY A 138 -11.82 1.72 25.45
C GLY A 138 -12.71 2.16 24.27
N LYS A 139 -12.46 3.36 23.76
CA LYS A 139 -13.26 3.98 22.67
C LYS A 139 -12.73 3.64 21.29
N ALA A 140 -11.41 3.59 21.09
CA ALA A 140 -10.77 3.37 19.80
C ALA A 140 -11.34 2.16 19.04
N PRO A 141 -11.51 0.97 19.65
CA PRO A 141 -12.07 -0.18 18.96
C PRO A 141 -13.47 0.03 18.39
N LYS A 142 -14.30 0.82 19.08
CA LYS A 142 -15.70 1.08 18.68
C LYS A 142 -15.79 1.98 17.45
N TYR A 143 -14.90 2.98 17.35
CA TYR A 143 -14.92 3.94 16.24
C TYR A 143 -14.11 3.51 15.03
N THR A 144 -13.27 2.48 15.15
CA THR A 144 -12.38 2.03 14.07
C THR A 144 -13.14 1.71 12.78
N SER A 145 -14.24 0.96 12.87
CA SER A 145 -15.03 0.60 11.69
C SER A 145 -15.65 1.82 11.02
N PHE A 146 -16.23 2.73 11.81
CA PHE A 146 -16.81 3.97 11.30
C PHE A 146 -15.76 4.82 10.57
N ILE A 147 -14.58 5.00 11.17
CA ILE A 147 -13.49 5.78 10.58
C ILE A 147 -13.02 5.15 9.26
N LEU A 148 -12.92 3.82 9.19
CA LEU A 148 -12.52 3.13 7.96
C LEU A 148 -13.53 3.32 6.83
N TYR A 149 -14.83 3.16 7.10
CA TYR A 149 -15.86 3.42 6.09
C TYR A 149 -15.88 4.89 5.66
N LEU A 150 -15.71 5.80 6.60
CA LEU A 150 -15.59 7.23 6.30
C LEU A 150 -14.38 7.52 5.39
N CYS A 151 -13.23 6.88 5.64
CA CYS A 151 -12.05 6.98 4.77
C CYS A 151 -12.37 6.55 3.33
N TRP A 152 -13.06 5.42 3.14
CA TRP A 152 -13.46 4.97 1.81
C TRP A 152 -14.36 6.01 1.11
N VAL A 153 -15.41 6.46 1.78
CA VAL A 153 -16.36 7.44 1.23
C VAL A 153 -15.65 8.73 0.85
N LEU A 154 -14.81 9.27 1.73
CA LEU A 154 -14.03 10.49 1.45
C LEU A 154 -13.11 10.32 0.24
N HIS A 155 -12.40 9.20 0.13
CA HIS A 155 -11.53 8.95 -1.02
C HIS A 155 -12.32 8.73 -2.31
N PHE A 156 -13.50 8.11 -2.27
CA PHE A 156 -14.39 8.04 -3.42
C PHE A 156 -14.81 9.44 -3.88
N LEU A 157 -15.28 10.28 -2.97
CA LEU A 157 -15.75 11.63 -3.30
C LEU A 157 -14.62 12.54 -3.81
N VAL A 158 -13.50 12.58 -3.07
CA VAL A 158 -12.39 13.49 -3.40
C VAL A 158 -11.75 13.15 -4.74
N ASN A 159 -11.76 11.88 -5.17
CA ASN A 159 -11.12 11.50 -6.44
C ASN A 159 -12.05 11.55 -7.67
N THR A 160 -13.28 12.02 -7.55
CA THR A 160 -14.23 12.15 -8.70
C THR A 160 -13.68 13.04 -9.81
N PHE A 161 -12.82 14.01 -9.51
CA PHE A 161 -12.18 14.87 -10.51
C PHE A 161 -11.36 14.08 -11.56
N VAL A 162 -10.95 12.85 -11.25
CA VAL A 162 -10.21 12.00 -12.21
C VAL A 162 -11.00 11.80 -13.51
N PHE A 163 -12.32 11.74 -13.44
CA PHE A 163 -13.18 11.58 -14.61
C PHE A 163 -13.13 12.75 -15.58
N THR A 164 -12.70 13.92 -15.13
CA THR A 164 -12.59 15.13 -15.96
C THR A 164 -11.25 15.29 -16.66
N TYR A 165 -10.17 14.70 -16.12
CA TYR A 165 -8.79 14.95 -16.60
C TYR A 165 -8.13 13.71 -17.22
N VAL A 166 -8.71 12.53 -17.08
CA VAL A 166 -8.18 11.31 -17.68
C VAL A 166 -9.03 10.95 -18.89
N SER A 167 -8.39 10.63 -19.99
CA SER A 167 -9.04 10.14 -21.22
C SER A 167 -8.26 9.02 -21.87
N GLY A 168 -8.96 8.21 -22.67
CA GLY A 168 -8.32 7.23 -23.54
C GLY A 168 -7.58 7.93 -24.66
N LYS A 169 -6.51 7.34 -25.13
CA LYS A 169 -5.66 7.91 -26.17
C LYS A 169 -6.39 8.09 -27.51
N TRP A 170 -7.42 7.29 -27.77
CA TRP A 170 -8.22 7.32 -28.99
C TRP A 170 -9.10 8.57 -29.12
N SER A 171 -9.63 9.10 -28.02
CA SER A 171 -10.51 10.28 -28.02
C SER A 171 -9.78 11.61 -28.24
N SER A 172 -8.47 11.61 -28.31
CA SER A 172 -7.63 12.78 -28.08
C SER A 172 -6.72 13.17 -29.25
N MET A 173 -7.01 12.76 -30.46
CA MET A 173 -6.13 12.99 -31.62
C MET A 173 -5.90 14.47 -31.99
N ASN A 174 -6.56 15.42 -31.34
CA ASN A 174 -6.56 16.85 -31.72
C ASN A 174 -6.09 17.84 -30.64
N THR A 175 -5.49 17.41 -29.51
CA THR A 175 -5.11 18.38 -28.47
C THR A 175 -3.63 18.31 -28.13
N THR A 176 -2.90 19.40 -28.38
CA THR A 176 -1.47 19.61 -28.13
C THR A 176 -1.09 19.64 -26.63
N LYS A 177 -2.04 19.52 -25.70
CA LYS A 177 -1.87 19.62 -24.25
C LYS A 177 -1.94 18.30 -23.49
N GLN A 178 -1.65 17.14 -24.12
CA GLN A 178 -1.79 15.85 -23.44
C GLN A 178 -0.44 15.21 -23.11
N LYS A 179 -0.36 14.60 -21.94
CA LYS A 179 0.77 13.78 -21.50
C LYS A 179 0.42 12.31 -21.64
N ASP A 180 1.16 11.59 -22.48
CA ASP A 180 1.02 10.15 -22.65
C ASP A 180 1.63 9.41 -21.45
N VAL A 181 0.88 8.46 -20.88
CA VAL A 181 1.31 7.60 -19.76
C VAL A 181 1.52 6.15 -20.25
N GLY A 182 1.58 5.94 -21.58
CA GLY A 182 1.82 4.63 -22.20
C GLY A 182 0.56 3.88 -22.56
N TYR A 183 -0.42 3.76 -21.69
CA TYR A 183 -1.71 3.10 -21.92
C TYR A 183 -2.93 4.03 -21.89
N CYS A 184 -2.78 5.23 -21.31
CA CYS A 184 -3.81 6.27 -21.22
C CYS A 184 -3.18 7.65 -21.41
N SER A 185 -4.02 8.65 -21.64
CA SER A 185 -3.63 10.06 -21.81
C SER A 185 -4.18 10.89 -20.66
N ILE A 186 -3.36 11.82 -20.15
CA ILE A 186 -3.77 12.75 -19.10
C ILE A 186 -3.71 14.16 -19.69
N THR A 187 -4.83 14.89 -19.63
CA THR A 187 -4.88 16.30 -20.02
C THR A 187 -4.02 17.12 -19.06
N ARG A 188 -3.13 17.96 -19.61
CA ARG A 188 -2.38 18.92 -18.78
C ARG A 188 -3.36 19.96 -18.26
N LEU A 189 -3.44 20.03 -16.94
CA LEU A 189 -4.17 21.06 -16.23
C LEU A 189 -3.46 22.40 -16.40
N ASP A 190 -4.23 23.48 -16.50
CA ASP A 190 -3.70 24.80 -16.40
C ASP A 190 -3.00 25.00 -15.04
N THR A 191 -1.99 25.86 -15.00
CA THR A 191 -1.18 26.06 -13.79
C THR A 191 -2.04 26.41 -12.57
N ILE A 192 -3.06 27.26 -12.75
CA ILE A 192 -3.98 27.67 -11.69
C ILE A 192 -4.76 26.46 -11.15
N THR A 193 -5.39 25.68 -12.03
CA THR A 193 -6.19 24.51 -11.63
C THR A 193 -5.33 23.42 -10.99
N SER A 194 -4.11 23.19 -11.49
CA SER A 194 -3.18 22.22 -10.90
C SER A 194 -2.72 22.67 -9.50
N THR A 195 -2.47 23.96 -9.31
CA THR A 195 -2.08 24.52 -8.01
C THR A 195 -3.22 24.46 -7.01
N LEU A 196 -4.45 24.81 -7.40
CA LEU A 196 -5.63 24.70 -6.54
C LEU A 196 -5.90 23.25 -6.14
N LEU A 197 -5.80 22.31 -7.09
CA LEU A 197 -5.97 20.89 -6.81
C LEU A 197 -4.89 20.36 -5.86
N ALA A 198 -3.63 20.75 -6.07
CA ALA A 198 -2.53 20.42 -5.18
C ALA A 198 -2.75 21.02 -3.78
N ALA A 199 -3.15 22.28 -3.69
CA ALA A 199 -3.45 22.96 -2.43
C ALA A 199 -4.62 22.30 -1.66
N PHE A 200 -5.60 21.74 -2.37
CA PHE A 200 -6.72 21.03 -1.76
C PHE A 200 -6.36 19.60 -1.30
N LEU A 201 -5.53 18.89 -2.08
CA LEU A 201 -5.19 17.48 -1.82
C LEU A 201 -3.99 17.30 -0.87
N SER A 202 -3.11 18.31 -0.75
CA SER A 202 -1.89 18.18 0.07
C SER A 202 -2.13 18.22 1.58
N PRO A 203 -3.01 19.08 2.16
CA PRO A 203 -3.17 19.18 3.60
C PRO A 203 -3.58 17.86 4.29
N PRO A 204 -4.57 17.10 3.80
CA PRO A 204 -4.93 15.82 4.40
C PRO A 204 -3.77 14.82 4.40
N SER A 205 -2.99 14.78 3.32
CA SER A 205 -1.82 13.91 3.22
C SER A 205 -0.71 14.32 4.16
N THR A 206 -0.43 15.62 4.26
CA THR A 206 0.60 16.18 5.16
C THR A 206 0.25 15.94 6.62
N LEU A 207 -1.00 16.18 7.01
CA LEU A 207 -1.50 15.91 8.36
C LEU A 207 -1.39 14.41 8.70
N SER A 208 -1.83 13.54 7.81
CA SER A 208 -1.74 12.09 8.02
C SER A 208 -0.27 11.63 8.15
N PHE A 209 0.63 12.19 7.35
CA PHE A 209 2.06 11.93 7.45
C PHE A 209 2.61 12.39 8.82
N GLY A 210 2.23 13.58 9.29
CA GLY A 210 2.60 14.08 10.61
C GLY A 210 2.11 13.16 11.74
N PHE A 211 0.84 12.73 11.71
CA PHE A 211 0.29 11.79 12.69
C PHE A 211 1.01 10.44 12.67
N MET A 212 1.33 9.90 11.49
CA MET A 212 2.10 8.66 11.36
C MET A 212 3.49 8.77 11.98
N THR A 213 4.19 9.87 11.72
CA THR A 213 5.53 10.12 12.25
C THR A 213 5.51 10.26 13.77
N LEU A 214 4.57 11.04 14.31
CA LEU A 214 4.39 11.21 15.76
C LEU A 214 4.02 9.89 16.45
N ALA A 215 3.07 9.14 15.89
CA ALA A 215 2.67 7.83 16.42
C ALA A 215 3.83 6.83 16.40
N SER A 216 4.63 6.81 15.32
CA SER A 216 5.81 5.95 15.22
C SER A 216 6.88 6.33 16.25
N GLY A 217 7.17 7.61 16.39
CA GLY A 217 8.10 8.11 17.42
C GLY A 217 7.66 7.74 18.83
N TYR A 218 6.37 7.90 19.13
CA TYR A 218 5.78 7.50 20.40
C TYR A 218 5.87 5.98 20.63
N MET A 219 5.63 5.16 19.62
CA MET A 219 5.78 3.70 19.71
C MET A 219 7.22 3.30 20.00
N VAL A 220 8.20 3.91 19.31
CA VAL A 220 9.63 3.66 19.55
C VAL A 220 10.00 4.02 20.99
N PHE A 221 9.60 5.20 21.46
CA PHE A 221 9.86 5.66 22.82
C PHE A 221 9.27 4.71 23.87
N THR A 222 8.01 4.29 23.69
CA THR A 222 7.34 3.38 24.62
C THR A 222 7.99 1.99 24.64
N LEU A 223 8.36 1.46 23.47
CA LEU A 223 9.08 0.18 23.36
C LEU A 223 10.46 0.24 24.00
N TYR A 224 11.17 1.34 23.81
CA TYR A 224 12.48 1.58 24.43
C TYR A 224 12.38 1.62 25.96
N ARG A 225 11.44 2.39 26.51
CA ARG A 225 11.18 2.40 27.96
C ARG A 225 10.83 1.03 28.51
N HIS A 226 9.96 0.29 27.82
CA HIS A 226 9.60 -1.07 28.22
C HIS A 226 10.83 -2.00 28.19
N HIS A 227 11.68 -1.90 27.19
CA HIS A 227 12.91 -2.69 27.10
C HIS A 227 13.87 -2.38 28.26
N GLN A 228 14.04 -1.11 28.64
CA GLN A 228 14.84 -0.73 29.79
C GLN A 228 14.27 -1.30 31.08
N GLN A 229 12.97 -1.18 31.33
CA GLN A 229 12.34 -1.71 32.53
C GLN A 229 12.54 -3.22 32.69
N VAL A 230 12.38 -3.98 31.58
CA VAL A 230 12.60 -5.43 31.57
C VAL A 230 14.06 -5.82 31.78
N ARG A 231 15.01 -4.98 31.39
CA ARG A 231 16.45 -5.23 31.59
C ARG A 231 16.85 -5.22 33.05
N HIS A 232 16.15 -4.50 33.92
CA HIS A 232 16.39 -4.43 35.36
C HIS A 232 15.76 -5.57 36.16
N ILE A 233 14.97 -6.46 35.51
CA ILE A 233 14.37 -7.63 36.18
C ILE A 233 15.39 -8.77 36.21
N PRO A 234 15.62 -9.42 37.38
CA PRO A 234 16.55 -10.54 37.49
C PRO A 234 16.21 -11.69 36.51
N ARG A 235 17.24 -12.33 35.97
CA ARG A 235 17.15 -13.38 34.94
C ARG A 235 16.27 -14.59 35.29
N THR A 236 16.08 -14.86 36.59
CA THR A 236 15.33 -16.02 37.11
C THR A 236 13.82 -16.01 36.77
N ASN A 237 13.26 -14.83 36.49
CA ASN A 237 11.81 -14.67 36.18
C ASN A 237 11.54 -14.28 34.72
N ARG A 238 12.52 -14.37 33.84
CA ARG A 238 12.32 -14.09 32.40
C ARG A 238 11.64 -15.27 31.73
N SER A 239 10.35 -15.18 31.48
CA SER A 239 9.72 -16.02 30.46
C SER A 239 10.38 -15.73 29.10
N ALA A 240 10.78 -16.79 28.41
CA ALA A 240 11.58 -16.74 27.17
C ALA A 240 10.77 -16.18 25.99
N GLY A 241 10.40 -14.90 25.99
CA GLY A 241 9.76 -14.25 24.83
C GLY A 241 9.18 -12.87 25.18
N SER A 242 9.23 -11.95 24.21
CA SER A 242 8.58 -10.65 24.32
C SER A 242 7.05 -10.82 24.38
N PRO A 243 6.31 -10.00 25.16
CA PRO A 243 4.87 -10.03 25.21
C PRO A 243 4.22 -9.93 23.81
N PRO A 244 3.10 -10.60 23.54
CA PRO A 244 2.47 -10.60 22.22
C PRO A 244 2.17 -9.20 21.67
N GLY A 245 1.79 -8.25 22.53
CA GLY A 245 1.53 -6.86 22.14
C GLY A 245 2.78 -6.11 21.66
N THR A 246 3.93 -6.38 22.25
CA THR A 246 5.21 -5.78 21.84
C THR A 246 5.64 -6.27 20.46
N ARG A 247 5.49 -7.56 20.17
CA ARG A 247 5.79 -8.12 18.86
C ARG A 247 4.87 -7.56 17.77
N ALA A 248 3.58 -7.41 18.05
CA ALA A 248 2.63 -6.79 17.13
C ALA A 248 3.01 -5.33 16.83
N ALA A 249 3.36 -4.56 17.86
CA ALA A 249 3.79 -3.17 17.70
C ALA A 249 5.08 -3.03 16.90
N GLN A 250 6.07 -3.90 17.11
CA GLN A 250 7.31 -3.90 16.33
C GLN A 250 7.07 -4.16 14.83
N ARG A 251 6.15 -5.09 14.49
CA ARG A 251 5.79 -5.35 13.08
C ARG A 251 5.08 -4.16 12.44
N ILE A 252 4.15 -3.56 13.17
CA ILE A 252 3.44 -2.40 12.66
C ILE A 252 4.39 -1.21 12.53
N LEU A 253 5.33 -1.05 13.46
CA LEU A 253 6.38 -0.03 13.34
C LEU A 253 7.25 -0.27 12.10
N ALA A 254 7.66 -1.50 11.82
CA ALA A 254 8.41 -1.85 10.61
C ALA A 254 7.58 -1.56 9.34
N LEU A 255 6.29 -1.91 9.33
CA LEU A 255 5.37 -1.62 8.23
C LEU A 255 5.27 -0.12 7.97
N VAL A 256 5.05 0.67 9.02
CA VAL A 256 4.89 2.13 8.91
C VAL A 256 6.19 2.80 8.50
N SER A 257 7.33 2.38 9.05
CA SER A 257 8.64 2.88 8.65
C SER A 257 8.94 2.61 7.17
N THR A 258 8.60 1.41 6.71
CA THR A 258 8.72 1.03 5.30
C THR A 258 7.81 1.89 4.42
N PHE A 259 6.57 2.11 4.85
CA PHE A 259 5.62 2.99 4.14
C PHE A 259 6.17 4.42 4.03
N LEU A 260 6.61 5.01 5.14
CA LEU A 260 7.16 6.36 5.19
C LEU A 260 8.38 6.48 4.25
N SER A 261 9.27 5.49 4.24
CA SER A 261 10.44 5.47 3.36
C SER A 261 10.06 5.49 1.88
N PHE A 262 9.15 4.63 1.45
CA PHE A 262 8.69 4.61 0.06
C PHE A 262 7.89 5.86 -0.31
N TYR A 263 7.10 6.40 0.61
CA TYR A 263 6.37 7.64 0.39
C TYR A 263 7.33 8.83 0.19
N MET A 264 8.36 8.95 1.03
CA MET A 264 9.40 9.98 0.89
C MET A 264 10.14 9.86 -0.44
N LEU A 265 10.54 8.64 -0.83
CA LEU A 265 11.17 8.42 -2.13
C LEU A 265 10.26 8.83 -3.29
N CYS A 266 8.98 8.49 -3.24
CA CYS A 266 8.00 8.90 -4.25
C CYS A 266 7.85 10.41 -4.32
N THR A 267 7.79 11.10 -3.17
CA THR A 267 7.66 12.57 -3.14
C THR A 267 8.90 13.25 -3.70
N ILE A 268 10.10 12.76 -3.40
CA ILE A 268 11.36 13.25 -3.98
C ILE A 268 11.33 13.11 -5.50
N PHE A 269 10.95 11.94 -6.03
CA PHE A 269 10.89 11.71 -7.48
C PHE A 269 9.84 12.61 -8.15
N VAL A 270 8.68 12.79 -7.55
CA VAL A 270 7.62 13.66 -8.08
C VAL A 270 8.07 15.12 -8.06
N THR A 271 8.65 15.59 -6.97
CA THR A 271 9.16 16.96 -6.85
C THR A 271 10.26 17.22 -7.88
N TYR A 272 11.18 16.27 -8.05
CA TYR A 272 12.22 16.37 -9.07
C TYR A 272 11.62 16.49 -10.49
N MET A 273 10.60 15.66 -10.81
CA MET A 273 9.89 15.73 -12.10
C MET A 273 9.14 17.05 -12.33
N LEU A 274 8.69 17.71 -11.24
CA LEU A 274 8.03 19.00 -11.33
C LEU A 274 9.00 20.15 -11.54
N VAL A 275 10.18 20.11 -10.89
CA VAL A 275 11.20 21.16 -10.98
C VAL A 275 11.94 21.09 -12.32
N PHE A 276 12.32 19.89 -12.74
CA PHE A 276 13.01 19.67 -14.01
C PHE A 276 12.00 19.28 -15.08
N ASN A 277 11.64 20.20 -15.95
CA ASN A 277 10.57 20.07 -16.97
C ASN A 277 10.74 18.92 -17.99
N HIS A 278 11.82 18.14 -17.91
CA HIS A 278 12.11 16.99 -18.76
C HIS A 278 12.26 15.73 -17.91
N PRO A 279 11.18 15.05 -17.54
CA PRO A 279 11.29 13.80 -16.79
C PRO A 279 11.96 12.74 -17.65
N SER A 280 13.11 12.26 -17.21
CA SER A 280 13.82 11.17 -17.86
C SER A 280 12.95 9.88 -17.79
N TRP A 281 13.04 9.05 -18.83
CA TRP A 281 12.34 7.75 -18.89
C TRP A 281 12.59 6.90 -17.61
N TRP A 282 13.83 6.91 -17.13
CA TRP A 282 14.21 6.21 -15.89
C TRP A 282 13.43 6.71 -14.67
N LEU A 283 13.33 8.00 -14.51
CA LEU A 283 12.69 8.60 -13.34
C LEU A 283 11.19 8.27 -13.27
N ILE A 284 10.51 8.27 -14.42
CA ILE A 284 9.09 7.89 -14.52
C ILE A 284 8.92 6.43 -14.09
N ASN A 285 9.75 5.52 -14.61
CA ASN A 285 9.65 4.10 -14.33
C ASN A 285 10.04 3.76 -12.88
N ILE A 286 11.14 4.31 -12.35
CA ILE A 286 11.54 4.12 -10.94
C ILE A 286 10.47 4.66 -10.00
N SER A 287 9.94 5.85 -10.24
CA SER A 287 8.81 6.39 -9.43
C SER A 287 7.59 5.48 -9.48
N SER A 288 7.31 4.91 -10.64
CA SER A 288 6.21 3.97 -10.83
C SER A 288 6.43 2.67 -10.03
N LEU A 289 7.61 2.07 -10.13
CA LEU A 289 7.97 0.85 -9.41
C LEU A 289 7.97 1.08 -7.89
N THR A 290 8.54 2.20 -7.43
CA THR A 290 8.60 2.56 -6.00
C THR A 290 7.20 2.64 -5.37
N ARG A 291 6.21 3.16 -6.09
CA ARG A 291 4.82 3.21 -5.61
C ARG A 291 4.20 1.83 -5.39
N SER A 292 4.63 0.83 -6.15
CA SER A 292 4.14 -0.54 -6.02
C SER A 292 4.89 -1.34 -4.94
N CYS A 293 6.06 -0.85 -4.47
CA CYS A 293 6.86 -1.58 -3.47
C CYS A 293 6.12 -1.78 -2.15
N PHE A 294 5.48 -0.73 -1.60
CA PHE A 294 4.78 -0.86 -0.33
C PHE A 294 3.63 -1.90 -0.39
N PRO A 295 2.68 -1.85 -1.34
CA PRO A 295 1.65 -2.87 -1.47
C PRO A 295 2.21 -4.30 -1.65
N THR A 296 3.39 -4.43 -2.27
CA THR A 296 4.05 -5.73 -2.46
C THR A 296 4.68 -6.25 -1.18
N VAL A 297 5.37 -5.41 -0.41
CA VAL A 297 6.16 -5.81 0.76
C VAL A 297 5.30 -5.92 2.03
N SER A 298 4.25 -5.11 2.14
CA SER A 298 3.42 -5.01 3.35
C SER A 298 2.89 -6.34 3.89
N PRO A 299 2.37 -7.29 3.10
CA PRO A 299 1.88 -8.56 3.65
C PRO A 299 2.99 -9.38 4.29
N PHE A 300 4.21 -9.36 3.75
CA PHE A 300 5.34 -10.10 4.30
C PHE A 300 5.82 -9.54 5.63
N LEU A 301 5.77 -8.23 5.83
CA LEU A 301 6.07 -7.59 7.11
C LEU A 301 5.02 -7.94 8.19
N LEU A 302 3.77 -8.12 7.78
CA LEU A 302 2.67 -8.49 8.67
C LEU A 302 2.64 -9.98 8.98
N MET A 303 3.10 -10.84 8.08
CA MET A 303 3.20 -12.28 8.32
C MET A 303 4.29 -12.58 9.35
N SER A 304 3.94 -13.40 10.36
CA SER A 304 4.88 -13.86 11.38
C SER A 304 5.47 -15.18 10.97
N PRO A 305 6.81 -15.34 10.93
CA PRO A 305 7.44 -16.64 10.74
C PRO A 305 6.99 -17.64 11.80
N ASP A 306 6.94 -17.24 13.07
CA ASP A 306 6.55 -18.10 14.19
C ASP A 306 5.10 -18.58 14.10
N THR A 307 4.21 -17.73 13.58
CA THR A 307 2.80 -18.08 13.42
C THR A 307 2.58 -18.97 12.19
N TYR A 308 3.40 -18.81 11.16
CA TYR A 308 3.30 -19.57 9.92
C TYR A 308 3.81 -20.99 10.11
N VAL A 309 5.02 -21.15 10.64
CA VAL A 309 5.65 -22.46 10.86
C VAL A 309 4.91 -23.27 11.91
N SER A 310 4.55 -22.68 13.07
CA SER A 310 3.84 -23.41 14.13
C SER A 310 2.44 -23.84 13.70
N ARG A 311 1.74 -23.06 12.84
CA ARG A 311 0.42 -23.43 12.34
C ARG A 311 0.46 -24.46 11.21
N LEU A 312 1.46 -24.39 10.32
CA LEU A 312 1.71 -25.44 9.35
C LEU A 312 2.09 -26.76 10.05
N CYS A 313 2.99 -26.71 11.02
CA CYS A 313 3.34 -27.89 11.82
C CYS A 313 2.13 -28.44 12.59
N SER A 314 1.34 -27.60 13.26
CA SER A 314 0.14 -28.08 13.98
C SER A 314 -0.94 -28.61 13.02
N ALA A 315 -1.09 -28.05 11.83
CA ALA A 315 -1.99 -28.58 10.81
C ALA A 315 -1.50 -29.93 10.25
N CYS A 316 -0.18 -30.08 10.01
CA CYS A 316 0.43 -31.35 9.61
C CYS A 316 0.37 -32.40 10.72
N CYS A 317 0.70 -32.03 11.97
CA CYS A 317 0.64 -32.96 13.11
C CYS A 317 -0.79 -33.43 13.42
N ARG A 318 -1.79 -32.53 13.28
CA ARG A 318 -3.21 -32.87 13.47
C ARG A 318 -3.75 -33.77 12.37
N ARG A 319 -3.19 -33.71 11.17
CA ARG A 319 -3.56 -34.57 10.04
C ARG A 319 -2.97 -35.98 10.19
N ASN A 320 -1.81 -36.08 10.87
CA ASN A 320 -1.12 -37.36 11.06
C ASN A 320 -1.50 -38.11 12.35
N ASN A 321 -2.18 -37.47 13.31
CA ASN A 321 -2.71 -38.11 14.51
C ASN A 321 -4.20 -37.76 14.71
N PRO A 322 -5.13 -38.53 14.11
CA PRO A 322 -6.53 -38.46 14.51
C PRO A 322 -6.62 -39.00 15.93
N VAL A 323 -6.86 -38.08 16.93
CA VAL A 323 -7.10 -38.48 18.32
C VAL A 323 -8.30 -39.43 18.31
N PRO A 324 -8.17 -40.70 18.79
CA PRO A 324 -9.25 -41.67 18.81
C PRO A 324 -10.40 -41.16 19.67
N ASN A 325 -11.63 -41.33 19.20
CA ASN A 325 -12.86 -40.78 19.81
C ASN A 325 -13.14 -41.23 21.25
N TRP A 326 -12.40 -42.20 21.80
CA TRP A 326 -12.59 -42.69 23.15
C TRP A 326 -11.95 -41.80 24.25
N VAL A 327 -10.97 -40.92 23.90
CA VAL A 327 -10.36 -40.00 24.86
C VAL A 327 -11.26 -38.76 25.12
N ARG A 328 -12.31 -38.56 24.36
CA ARG A 328 -13.23 -37.40 24.49
C ARG A 328 -14.39 -37.63 25.49
N LYS A 329 -14.43 -38.77 26.15
CA LYS A 329 -15.49 -39.18 27.09
C LYS A 329 -14.98 -39.50 28.52
N LEU A 330 -13.82 -39.04 28.91
CA LEU A 330 -13.33 -38.97 30.28
C LEU A 330 -13.12 -37.46 30.67
#